data_def1482926668850e1d5fdc71a2ac927
#
_entry.id   def1482926668850e1d5fdc71a2ac927
#
_cell.length_a   1.000
_cell.length_b   1.000
_cell.length_c   1.000
_cell.angle_alpha   90.00
_cell.angle_beta   90.00
_cell.angle_gamma   90.00
#
_symmetry.space_group_name_H-M   'P 1'
#
loop_
_entity.id
_entity.type
_entity.pdbx_description
1 polymer ?
#
loop_
_entity_poly.entity_id
_entity_poly.type
_entity_poly.pdbx_seq_one_letter_code
_entity_poly.pdbx_strand_id
1 'polypeptide(L)'
;PRSIPTPSTPAPPSTADQTFDAIARLVEGLRGLKATGPYTRALMTQAELRAYQKKKFEENYTPEEARRDTLTLAAFDLLPRDFPLRDFLLDLYTEQIAGFYDPDTKQFFVISDRTAPGILERVTFAHEYTHLLQDQHFDLVALGFTDDERKRPKDLSDDAMLARRALVEGDATLTQLLYLSRLPPAERRQWWEAVQSQPSPVFDRAPRVIREELTFPYDQGFAFVQHLFEEGGWEAVNAAFRDPPASTEQIMHPEKYRLHEAPIRVSLPPLTDTLGSGWHMADENVLGEFFLKVYLEERLATDQAERAAAGWGGDRYAVYVNEGAGQDLLVLWLAWDNADEAAEFVEAYRAYAAKRYGHGPAREAPGQATWVGTDVLRLEWQDAHVLLLRGPNEALLQRVRARIPFPR
;
A
#
# COMPACT_ATOMS: atom_id res chain seq x y z
N PRO A 1 19.08 -40.62 44.96
CA PRO A 1 18.17 -39.48 44.89
C PRO A 1 18.77 -38.44 43.94
N ARG A 2 18.12 -38.25 42.81
CA ARG A 2 18.47 -37.14 41.87
C ARG A 2 17.85 -35.89 42.46
N SER A 3 18.70 -34.90 42.80
CA SER A 3 18.27 -33.57 43.20
C SER A 3 17.51 -32.89 42.02
N ILE A 4 16.31 -32.45 42.27
CA ILE A 4 15.50 -31.61 41.37
C ILE A 4 16.22 -30.26 41.32
N PRO A 5 16.56 -29.72 40.15
CA PRO A 5 17.13 -28.39 40.06
C PRO A 5 16.11 -27.36 40.56
N THR A 6 16.48 -26.55 41.51
CA THR A 6 15.70 -25.40 41.97
C THR A 6 15.51 -24.44 40.81
N PRO A 7 14.28 -23.90 40.55
CA PRO A 7 14.09 -22.90 39.52
C PRO A 7 14.97 -21.67 39.82
N SER A 8 15.84 -21.33 38.90
CA SER A 8 16.66 -20.12 38.98
C SER A 8 15.75 -18.91 39.05
N THR A 9 15.97 -18.06 40.07
CA THR A 9 15.32 -16.74 40.12
C THR A 9 15.61 -15.99 38.85
N PRO A 10 14.62 -15.40 38.16
CA PRO A 10 14.84 -14.58 36.95
C PRO A 10 15.87 -13.50 37.26
N ALA A 11 16.82 -13.29 36.36
CA ALA A 11 17.77 -12.18 36.47
C ALA A 11 17.00 -10.84 36.56
N PRO A 12 17.49 -9.85 37.33
CA PRO A 12 16.83 -8.54 37.34
C PRO A 12 16.80 -7.95 35.93
N PRO A 13 15.71 -7.22 35.57
CA PRO A 13 15.54 -6.66 34.23
C PRO A 13 16.72 -5.73 33.88
N SER A 14 17.20 -5.82 32.64
CA SER A 14 18.27 -4.96 32.16
C SER A 14 17.83 -3.48 32.12
N THR A 15 18.79 -2.55 32.03
CA THR A 15 18.48 -1.12 31.85
C THR A 15 17.63 -0.87 30.56
N ALA A 16 17.88 -1.66 29.52
CA ALA A 16 17.09 -1.61 28.28
C ALA A 16 15.64 -2.04 28.53
N ASP A 17 15.41 -3.14 29.26
CA ASP A 17 14.07 -3.62 29.60
C ASP A 17 13.28 -2.58 30.42
N GLN A 18 13.93 -1.95 31.41
CA GLN A 18 13.31 -0.89 32.21
C GLN A 18 12.90 0.31 31.36
N THR A 19 13.72 0.68 30.37
CA THR A 19 13.44 1.77 29.44
C THR A 19 12.23 1.42 28.55
N PHE A 20 12.22 0.24 27.94
CA PHE A 20 11.10 -0.20 27.10
C PHE A 20 9.80 -0.36 27.89
N ASP A 21 9.84 -0.85 29.12
CA ASP A 21 8.66 -0.92 30.00
C ASP A 21 8.11 0.47 30.37
N ALA A 22 8.98 1.46 30.52
CA ALA A 22 8.55 2.84 30.76
C ALA A 22 7.89 3.44 29.51
N ILE A 23 8.43 3.18 28.31
CA ILE A 23 7.84 3.61 27.04
C ILE A 23 6.49 2.93 26.82
N ALA A 24 6.40 1.62 27.05
CA ALA A 24 5.15 0.86 26.91
C ALA A 24 4.01 1.49 27.76
N ARG A 25 4.27 1.75 29.05
CA ARG A 25 3.29 2.41 29.93
C ARG A 25 2.89 3.80 29.44
N LEU A 26 3.83 4.57 28.88
CA LEU A 26 3.53 5.89 28.35
C LEU A 26 2.69 5.79 27.07
N VAL A 27 3.01 4.89 26.16
CA VAL A 27 2.25 4.62 24.93
C VAL A 27 0.83 4.15 25.25
N GLU A 28 0.65 3.23 26.21
CA GLU A 28 -0.68 2.81 26.67
C GLU A 28 -1.53 4.01 27.16
N GLY A 29 -0.92 4.91 27.92
CA GLY A 29 -1.60 6.12 28.37
C GLY A 29 -1.92 7.11 27.26
N LEU A 30 -1.04 7.24 26.25
CA LEU A 30 -1.22 8.14 25.11
C LEU A 30 -2.28 7.61 24.13
N ARG A 31 -2.22 6.32 23.81
CA ARG A 31 -3.13 5.67 22.84
C ARG A 31 -4.49 5.29 23.47
N GLY A 32 -4.56 5.19 24.78
CA GLY A 32 -5.78 4.80 25.48
C GLY A 32 -6.10 3.30 25.40
N LEU A 33 -5.17 2.48 24.97
CA LEU A 33 -5.25 1.01 24.96
C LEU A 33 -4.23 0.43 25.95
N LYS A 34 -4.52 -0.76 26.47
CA LYS A 34 -3.60 -1.50 27.36
C LYS A 34 -3.31 -2.85 26.77
N ALA A 35 -2.09 -3.35 26.98
CA ALA A 35 -1.79 -4.72 26.61
C ALA A 35 -2.72 -5.68 27.38
N THR A 36 -3.34 -6.61 26.64
CA THR A 36 -4.32 -7.58 27.16
C THR A 36 -3.74 -8.99 27.28
N GLY A 37 -2.58 -9.23 26.68
CA GLY A 37 -1.90 -10.53 26.68
C GLY A 37 -0.38 -10.42 26.77
N PRO A 38 0.29 -11.55 26.97
CA PRO A 38 1.74 -11.60 26.97
C PRO A 38 2.32 -11.28 25.59
N TYR A 39 3.51 -10.71 25.56
CA TYR A 39 4.31 -10.50 24.36
C TYR A 39 5.78 -10.75 24.64
N THR A 40 6.55 -11.02 23.61
CA THR A 40 7.99 -11.20 23.74
C THR A 40 8.74 -10.11 23.01
N ARG A 41 9.87 -9.71 23.58
CA ARG A 41 10.83 -8.78 22.96
C ARG A 41 12.09 -9.55 22.59
N ALA A 42 12.51 -9.45 21.35
CA ALA A 42 13.83 -9.92 20.93
C ALA A 42 14.67 -8.70 20.54
N LEU A 43 15.87 -8.61 21.13
CA LEU A 43 16.90 -7.70 20.68
C LEU A 43 17.66 -8.41 19.57
N MET A 44 17.77 -7.76 18.42
CA MET A 44 18.53 -8.25 17.28
C MET A 44 19.59 -7.23 16.89
N THR A 45 20.71 -7.73 16.42
CA THR A 45 21.65 -6.90 15.67
C THR A 45 21.06 -6.55 14.32
N GLN A 46 21.54 -5.48 13.70
CA GLN A 46 21.12 -5.12 12.35
C GLN A 46 21.37 -6.25 11.33
N ALA A 47 22.44 -7.02 11.50
CA ALA A 47 22.74 -8.16 10.65
C ALA A 47 21.74 -9.32 10.82
N GLU A 48 21.33 -9.61 12.05
CA GLU A 48 20.33 -10.65 12.35
C GLU A 48 18.95 -10.27 11.81
N LEU A 49 18.56 -9.00 11.96
CA LEU A 49 17.30 -8.51 11.41
C LEU A 49 17.28 -8.61 9.88
N ARG A 50 18.35 -8.18 9.21
CA ARG A 50 18.48 -8.30 7.75
C ARG A 50 18.36 -9.76 7.29
N ALA A 51 18.99 -10.68 7.99
CA ALA A 51 18.90 -12.11 7.68
C ALA A 51 17.49 -12.65 7.89
N TYR A 52 16.80 -12.23 8.96
CA TYR A 52 15.42 -12.61 9.24
C TYR A 52 14.46 -12.09 8.17
N GLN A 53 14.54 -10.80 7.83
CA GLN A 53 13.69 -10.18 6.82
C GLN A 53 13.92 -10.78 5.44
N LYS A 54 15.18 -11.00 5.07
CA LYS A 54 15.49 -11.67 3.81
C LYS A 54 14.83 -13.04 3.73
N LYS A 55 14.93 -13.83 4.79
CA LYS A 55 14.30 -15.16 4.85
C LYS A 55 12.78 -15.06 4.73
N LYS A 56 12.13 -14.18 5.50
CA LYS A 56 10.68 -13.95 5.41
C LYS A 56 10.24 -13.50 4.02
N PHE A 57 10.96 -12.55 3.44
CA PHE A 57 10.69 -12.07 2.09
C PHE A 57 10.81 -13.20 1.04
N GLU A 58 11.85 -14.02 1.13
CA GLU A 58 12.06 -15.15 0.23
C GLU A 58 10.99 -16.24 0.37
N GLU A 59 10.43 -16.42 1.58
CA GLU A 59 9.35 -17.38 1.87
C GLU A 59 7.96 -16.88 1.43
N ASN A 60 7.73 -15.56 1.47
CA ASN A 60 6.42 -14.95 1.27
C ASN A 60 6.24 -14.24 -0.07
N TYR A 61 7.31 -13.99 -0.82
CA TYR A 61 7.27 -13.36 -2.14
C TYR A 61 8.10 -14.12 -3.16
N THR A 62 7.43 -14.92 -3.96
CA THR A 62 8.09 -15.81 -4.92
C THR A 62 8.59 -15.06 -6.17
N PRO A 63 9.56 -15.60 -6.92
CA PRO A 63 9.96 -15.03 -8.20
C PRO A 63 8.82 -14.94 -9.22
N GLU A 64 7.82 -15.84 -9.14
CA GLU A 64 6.67 -15.86 -10.05
C GLU A 64 5.70 -14.71 -9.72
N GLU A 65 5.41 -14.49 -8.45
CA GLU A 65 4.63 -13.33 -7.99
C GLU A 65 5.30 -12.02 -8.38
N ALA A 66 6.60 -11.87 -8.13
CA ALA A 66 7.34 -10.69 -8.53
C ALA A 66 7.33 -10.45 -10.05
N ARG A 67 7.37 -11.53 -10.84
CA ARG A 67 7.27 -11.44 -12.30
C ARG A 67 5.88 -10.98 -12.73
N ARG A 68 4.83 -11.54 -12.14
CA ARG A 68 3.44 -11.13 -12.36
C ARG A 68 3.27 -9.64 -12.06
N ASP A 69 3.70 -9.20 -10.88
CA ASP A 69 3.55 -7.81 -10.42
C ASP A 69 4.36 -6.84 -11.30
N THR A 70 5.58 -7.23 -11.70
CA THR A 70 6.37 -6.44 -12.68
C THR A 70 5.62 -6.27 -13.99
N LEU A 71 5.00 -7.32 -14.52
CA LEU A 71 4.25 -7.27 -15.78
C LEU A 71 2.98 -6.44 -15.63
N THR A 72 2.30 -6.52 -14.50
CA THR A 72 1.12 -5.69 -14.18
C THR A 72 1.50 -4.21 -14.12
N LEU A 73 2.55 -3.85 -13.37
CA LEU A 73 3.02 -2.46 -13.28
C LEU A 73 3.54 -1.94 -14.64
N ALA A 74 4.17 -2.80 -15.44
CA ALA A 74 4.59 -2.44 -16.80
C ALA A 74 3.39 -2.21 -17.74
N ALA A 75 2.29 -2.95 -17.56
CA ALA A 75 1.06 -2.71 -18.31
C ALA A 75 0.43 -1.35 -17.99
N PHE A 76 0.71 -0.74 -16.86
CA PHE A 76 0.37 0.64 -16.50
C PHE A 76 1.47 1.67 -16.80
N ASP A 77 2.55 1.30 -17.50
CA ASP A 77 3.73 2.15 -17.75
C ASP A 77 4.46 2.63 -16.47
N LEU A 78 4.21 1.99 -15.33
CA LEU A 78 4.78 2.35 -14.02
C LEU A 78 6.19 1.79 -13.81
N LEU A 79 6.52 0.67 -14.47
CA LEU A 79 7.83 0.05 -14.45
C LEU A 79 8.24 -0.47 -15.84
N PRO A 80 9.55 -0.59 -16.15
CA PRO A 80 10.01 -1.38 -17.26
C PRO A 80 9.65 -2.87 -17.10
N ARG A 81 9.36 -3.58 -18.19
CA ARG A 81 8.99 -5.02 -18.17
C ARG A 81 10.07 -5.94 -17.60
N ASP A 82 11.31 -5.52 -17.60
CA ASP A 82 12.50 -6.22 -17.11
C ASP A 82 13.02 -5.66 -15.80
N PHE A 83 12.23 -4.81 -15.13
CA PHE A 83 12.62 -4.26 -13.83
C PHE A 83 12.80 -5.40 -12.80
N PRO A 84 13.93 -5.45 -12.07
CA PRO A 84 14.22 -6.51 -11.11
C PRO A 84 13.46 -6.27 -9.78
N LEU A 85 12.13 -6.28 -9.83
CA LEU A 85 11.25 -5.85 -8.74
C LEU A 85 11.55 -6.60 -7.44
N ARG A 86 11.73 -7.93 -7.51
CA ARG A 86 11.97 -8.76 -6.33
C ARG A 86 13.25 -8.37 -5.59
N ASP A 87 14.34 -8.24 -6.32
CA ASP A 87 15.65 -7.90 -5.73
C ASP A 87 15.63 -6.45 -5.22
N PHE A 88 14.96 -5.56 -5.96
CA PHE A 88 14.80 -4.17 -5.57
C PHE A 88 14.00 -4.01 -4.27
N LEU A 89 12.87 -4.72 -4.13
CA LEU A 89 12.06 -4.70 -2.91
C LEU A 89 12.80 -5.31 -1.71
N LEU A 90 13.56 -6.38 -1.92
CA LEU A 90 14.39 -6.96 -0.87
C LEU A 90 15.43 -5.96 -0.35
N ASP A 91 16.12 -5.26 -1.26
CA ASP A 91 17.09 -4.22 -0.89
C ASP A 91 16.41 -3.07 -0.16
N LEU A 92 15.25 -2.61 -0.67
CA LEU A 92 14.49 -1.50 -0.11
C LEU A 92 14.00 -1.81 1.31
N TYR A 93 13.34 -2.94 1.53
CA TYR A 93 12.85 -3.34 2.85
C TYR A 93 14.00 -3.55 3.83
N THR A 94 15.14 -4.10 3.36
CA THR A 94 16.32 -4.26 4.20
C THR A 94 16.93 -2.92 4.62
N GLU A 95 16.84 -1.88 3.77
CA GLU A 95 17.32 -0.53 4.08
C GLU A 95 16.42 0.18 5.10
N GLN A 96 15.09 0.06 4.94
CA GLN A 96 14.12 0.86 5.69
C GLN A 96 13.82 0.35 7.10
N ILE A 97 14.21 -0.88 7.44
CA ILE A 97 13.82 -1.48 8.70
C ILE A 97 14.69 -0.99 9.86
N ALA A 98 14.04 -0.40 10.87
CA ALA A 98 14.60 0.00 12.16
C ALA A 98 14.14 -0.88 13.34
N GLY A 99 13.07 -1.63 13.17
CA GLY A 99 12.43 -2.54 14.09
C GLY A 99 11.11 -3.00 13.47
N PHE A 100 10.45 -3.99 14.04
CA PHE A 100 9.10 -4.38 13.60
C PHE A 100 8.37 -5.21 14.65
N TYR A 101 7.05 -5.16 14.59
CA TYR A 101 6.15 -6.08 15.27
C TYR A 101 5.68 -7.13 14.27
N ASP A 102 5.78 -8.41 14.64
CA ASP A 102 5.27 -9.52 13.84
C ASP A 102 3.91 -9.97 14.42
N PRO A 103 2.78 -9.65 13.76
CA PRO A 103 1.46 -10.03 14.25
C PRO A 103 1.22 -11.53 14.21
N ASP A 104 1.97 -12.28 13.40
CA ASP A 104 1.85 -13.74 13.32
C ASP A 104 2.47 -14.45 14.52
N THR A 105 3.60 -13.95 15.02
CA THR A 105 4.33 -14.54 16.15
C THR A 105 4.13 -13.79 17.47
N LYS A 106 3.47 -12.61 17.42
CA LYS A 106 3.27 -11.70 18.56
C LYS A 106 4.60 -11.28 19.21
N GLN A 107 5.60 -11.04 18.36
CA GLN A 107 6.96 -10.70 18.79
C GLN A 107 7.37 -9.31 18.30
N PHE A 108 8.08 -8.61 19.18
CA PHE A 108 8.81 -7.41 18.82
C PHE A 108 10.25 -7.74 18.49
N PHE A 109 10.72 -7.08 17.46
CA PHE A 109 12.12 -7.09 17.11
C PHE A 109 12.64 -5.65 17.13
N VAL A 110 13.46 -5.35 18.12
CA VAL A 110 14.11 -4.03 18.25
C VAL A 110 15.58 -4.19 17.91
N ILE A 111 16.07 -3.33 17.03
CA ILE A 111 17.49 -3.32 16.70
C ILE A 111 18.22 -2.58 17.81
N SER A 112 19.20 -3.24 18.42
CA SER A 112 20.09 -2.59 19.34
C SER A 112 21.45 -3.30 19.36
N ASP A 113 22.46 -2.62 18.88
CA ASP A 113 23.87 -2.97 19.08
C ASP A 113 24.42 -2.37 20.39
N ARG A 114 23.54 -1.80 21.24
CA ARG A 114 23.91 -1.04 22.44
C ARG A 114 23.28 -1.65 23.70
N THR A 115 23.97 -1.43 24.83
CA THR A 115 23.45 -1.82 26.15
C THR A 115 22.27 -0.98 26.65
N ALA A 116 22.04 0.20 26.04
CA ALA A 116 20.91 1.07 26.30
C ALA A 116 20.36 1.61 24.97
N PRO A 117 19.01 1.62 24.76
CA PRO A 117 18.42 2.09 23.53
C PRO A 117 18.63 3.60 23.33
N GLY A 118 19.07 3.98 22.14
CA GLY A 118 19.19 5.37 21.72
C GLY A 118 17.83 6.00 21.43
N ILE A 119 17.84 7.23 20.90
CA ILE A 119 16.59 7.96 20.64
C ILE A 119 15.79 7.32 19.49
N LEU A 120 16.45 6.83 18.45
CA LEU A 120 15.78 6.17 17.32
C LEU A 120 15.09 4.88 17.80
N GLU A 121 15.80 4.01 18.50
CA GLU A 121 15.27 2.74 19.01
C GLU A 121 14.08 2.97 19.96
N ARG A 122 14.12 4.02 20.78
CA ARG A 122 13.01 4.36 21.69
C ARG A 122 11.76 4.82 20.95
N VAL A 123 11.93 5.63 19.92
CA VAL A 123 10.81 6.13 19.11
C VAL A 123 10.23 5.02 18.22
N THR A 124 11.10 4.22 17.60
CA THR A 124 10.67 3.01 16.87
C THR A 124 9.91 2.06 17.79
N PHE A 125 10.41 1.79 19.01
CA PHE A 125 9.68 0.94 19.95
C PHE A 125 8.29 1.49 20.29
N ALA A 126 8.12 2.81 20.41
CA ALA A 126 6.80 3.39 20.67
C ALA A 126 5.82 3.14 19.50
N HIS A 127 6.31 3.18 18.25
CA HIS A 127 5.54 2.84 17.06
C HIS A 127 5.16 1.35 17.05
N GLU A 128 6.13 0.48 17.17
CA GLU A 128 5.92 -0.97 17.13
C GLU A 128 5.05 -1.47 18.30
N TYR A 129 5.19 -0.86 19.48
CA TYR A 129 4.33 -1.19 20.61
C TYR A 129 2.87 -0.80 20.37
N THR A 130 2.64 0.22 19.55
CA THR A 130 1.27 0.57 19.12
C THR A 130 0.69 -0.54 18.26
N HIS A 131 1.46 -1.15 17.35
CA HIS A 131 1.01 -2.31 16.58
C HIS A 131 0.64 -3.51 17.46
N LEU A 132 1.39 -3.76 18.56
CA LEU A 132 0.96 -4.77 19.54
C LEU A 132 -0.41 -4.46 20.12
N LEU A 133 -0.62 -3.20 20.56
CA LEU A 133 -1.89 -2.80 21.15
C LEU A 133 -3.03 -2.94 20.15
N GLN A 134 -2.82 -2.50 18.91
CA GLN A 134 -3.78 -2.68 17.81
C GLN A 134 -4.12 -4.15 17.58
N ASP A 135 -3.10 -5.00 17.49
CA ASP A 135 -3.28 -6.42 17.23
C ASP A 135 -4.03 -7.13 18.36
N GLN A 136 -3.71 -6.83 19.62
CA GLN A 136 -4.39 -7.41 20.76
C GLN A 136 -5.85 -6.96 20.92
N HIS A 137 -6.23 -5.83 20.32
CA HIS A 137 -7.59 -5.28 20.41
C HIS A 137 -8.42 -5.47 19.14
N PHE A 138 -7.78 -5.59 17.96
CA PHE A 138 -8.48 -5.53 16.68
C PHE A 138 -8.08 -6.63 15.69
N ASP A 139 -7.13 -7.52 16.04
CA ASP A 139 -6.66 -8.61 15.17
C ASP A 139 -6.13 -8.10 13.82
N LEU A 140 -4.89 -7.66 13.79
CA LEU A 140 -4.25 -7.09 12.60
C LEU A 140 -4.21 -8.08 11.42
N VAL A 141 -4.09 -9.39 11.69
CA VAL A 141 -4.10 -10.42 10.64
C VAL A 141 -5.47 -10.47 9.95
N ALA A 142 -6.56 -10.38 10.71
CA ALA A 142 -7.92 -10.32 10.16
C ALA A 142 -8.17 -9.04 9.35
N LEU A 143 -7.46 -7.95 9.64
CA LEU A 143 -7.47 -6.71 8.86
C LEU A 143 -6.65 -6.78 7.57
N GLY A 144 -5.88 -7.85 7.36
CA GLY A 144 -5.00 -8.03 6.21
C GLY A 144 -3.56 -7.53 6.44
N PHE A 145 -3.23 -7.10 7.65
CA PHE A 145 -1.88 -6.68 8.01
C PHE A 145 -1.03 -7.91 8.35
N THR A 146 -0.56 -8.59 7.32
CA THR A 146 0.27 -9.80 7.40
C THR A 146 1.17 -9.91 6.18
N ASP A 147 2.37 -10.44 6.36
CA ASP A 147 3.29 -10.74 5.27
C ASP A 147 2.93 -12.06 4.54
N ASP A 148 2.07 -12.90 5.13
CA ASP A 148 1.65 -14.17 4.56
C ASP A 148 0.38 -13.98 3.72
N GLU A 149 0.50 -13.92 2.38
CA GLU A 149 -0.63 -13.76 1.47
C GLU A 149 -1.73 -14.82 1.66
N ARG A 150 -1.38 -16.01 2.12
CA ARG A 150 -2.36 -17.08 2.40
C ARG A 150 -3.31 -16.76 3.55
N LYS A 151 -2.92 -15.82 4.42
CA LYS A 151 -3.72 -15.33 5.57
C LYS A 151 -4.52 -14.08 5.24
N ARG A 152 -4.23 -13.43 4.10
CA ARG A 152 -4.98 -12.25 3.66
C ARG A 152 -6.43 -12.61 3.37
N PRO A 153 -7.40 -11.77 3.76
CA PRO A 153 -8.79 -11.93 3.38
C PRO A 153 -8.93 -11.95 1.85
N LYS A 154 -9.50 -13.02 1.30
CA LYS A 154 -9.55 -13.25 -0.16
C LYS A 154 -10.56 -12.38 -0.92
N ASP A 155 -11.44 -11.74 -0.21
CA ASP A 155 -12.50 -10.87 -0.72
C ASP A 155 -12.10 -9.38 -0.76
N LEU A 156 -10.88 -9.06 -0.29
CA LEU A 156 -10.36 -7.71 -0.32
C LEU A 156 -9.52 -7.48 -1.59
N SER A 157 -9.75 -6.31 -2.20
CA SER A 157 -8.88 -5.77 -3.25
C SER A 157 -7.56 -5.24 -2.66
N ASP A 158 -6.55 -5.08 -3.51
CA ASP A 158 -5.29 -4.46 -3.11
C ASP A 158 -5.50 -3.01 -2.63
N ASP A 159 -6.42 -2.28 -3.27
CA ASP A 159 -6.82 -0.94 -2.84
C ASP A 159 -7.38 -0.93 -1.40
N ALA A 160 -8.32 -1.84 -1.09
CA ALA A 160 -8.87 -1.96 0.26
C ALA A 160 -7.81 -2.40 1.28
N MET A 161 -6.86 -3.24 0.88
CA MET A 161 -5.76 -3.66 1.75
C MET A 161 -4.81 -2.50 2.04
N LEU A 162 -4.47 -1.69 1.05
CA LEU A 162 -3.65 -0.50 1.23
C LEU A 162 -4.36 0.53 2.14
N ALA A 163 -5.67 0.70 1.98
CA ALA A 163 -6.47 1.57 2.85
C ALA A 163 -6.45 1.11 4.33
N ARG A 164 -6.59 -0.20 4.58
CA ARG A 164 -6.50 -0.75 5.94
C ARG A 164 -5.10 -0.62 6.52
N ARG A 165 -4.08 -0.83 5.69
CA ARG A 165 -2.70 -0.58 6.09
C ARG A 165 -2.49 0.88 6.48
N ALA A 166 -3.08 1.81 5.74
CA ALA A 166 -3.02 3.23 6.05
C ALA A 166 -3.67 3.58 7.41
N LEU A 167 -4.78 2.94 7.77
CA LEU A 167 -5.37 3.07 9.12
C LEU A 167 -4.41 2.57 10.21
N VAL A 168 -3.81 1.40 10.03
CA VAL A 168 -2.90 0.78 11.01
C VAL A 168 -1.64 1.62 11.21
N GLU A 169 -0.97 2.00 10.13
CA GLU A 169 0.26 2.79 10.18
C GLU A 169 0.00 4.24 10.62
N GLY A 170 -1.12 4.81 10.19
CA GLY A 170 -1.52 6.16 10.60
C GLY A 170 -1.74 6.30 12.10
N ASP A 171 -2.38 5.32 12.73
CA ASP A 171 -2.58 5.27 14.19
C ASP A 171 -1.24 5.10 14.94
N ALA A 172 -0.37 4.22 14.47
CA ALA A 172 0.96 4.05 15.04
C ALA A 172 1.81 5.33 14.88
N THR A 173 1.72 6.01 13.74
CA THR A 173 2.39 7.30 13.48
C THR A 173 1.86 8.41 14.39
N LEU A 174 0.54 8.55 14.56
CA LEU A 174 -0.03 9.53 15.48
C LEU A 174 0.44 9.27 16.92
N THR A 175 0.41 8.03 17.37
CA THR A 175 0.86 7.64 18.72
C THR A 175 2.36 7.91 18.91
N GLN A 176 3.17 7.62 17.91
CA GLN A 176 4.60 7.95 17.88
C GLN A 176 4.84 9.46 18.02
N LEU A 177 4.10 10.30 17.30
CA LEU A 177 4.21 11.75 17.39
C LEU A 177 3.76 12.27 18.74
N LEU A 178 2.71 11.69 19.34
CA LEU A 178 2.32 11.99 20.71
C LEU A 178 3.40 11.62 21.72
N TYR A 179 4.06 10.45 21.55
CA TYR A 179 5.22 10.07 22.35
C TYR A 179 6.36 11.08 22.20
N LEU A 180 6.75 11.44 20.98
CA LEU A 180 7.76 12.44 20.69
C LEU A 180 7.44 13.78 21.38
N SER A 181 6.18 14.19 21.40
CA SER A 181 5.76 15.44 22.04
C SER A 181 6.05 15.47 23.55
N ARG A 182 6.16 14.31 24.21
CA ARG A 182 6.46 14.17 25.62
C ARG A 182 7.95 14.19 25.95
N LEU A 183 8.78 14.03 24.92
CA LEU A 183 10.25 14.05 25.11
C LEU A 183 10.79 15.47 25.32
N PRO A 184 11.90 15.63 26.06
CA PRO A 184 12.58 16.91 26.18
C PRO A 184 12.94 17.51 24.81
N PRO A 185 12.96 18.85 24.66
CA PRO A 185 13.27 19.50 23.38
C PRO A 185 14.63 19.07 22.77
N ALA A 186 15.61 18.78 23.59
CA ALA A 186 16.91 18.30 23.14
C ALA A 186 16.83 16.91 22.49
N GLU A 187 16.06 15.99 23.07
CA GLU A 187 15.86 14.64 22.52
C GLU A 187 15.05 14.67 21.23
N ARG A 188 14.03 15.54 21.13
CA ARG A 188 13.30 15.74 19.88
C ARG A 188 14.19 16.22 18.75
N ARG A 189 15.09 17.19 19.01
CA ARG A 189 16.08 17.62 18.03
C ARG A 189 17.04 16.49 17.64
N GLN A 190 17.55 15.77 18.63
CA GLN A 190 18.43 14.63 18.38
C GLN A 190 17.76 13.57 17.49
N TRP A 191 16.47 13.30 17.68
CA TRP A 191 15.70 12.39 16.81
C TRP A 191 15.60 12.93 15.38
N TRP A 192 15.23 14.20 15.20
CA TRP A 192 15.17 14.82 13.88
C TRP A 192 16.50 14.79 13.14
N GLU A 193 17.59 15.15 13.83
CA GLU A 193 18.93 15.10 13.26
C GLU A 193 19.33 13.68 12.88
N ALA A 194 19.00 12.70 13.72
CA ALA A 194 19.28 11.30 13.44
C ALA A 194 18.48 10.78 12.22
N VAL A 195 17.19 11.08 12.12
CA VAL A 195 16.35 10.68 10.96
C VAL A 195 16.88 11.33 9.66
N GLN A 196 17.16 12.64 9.68
CA GLN A 196 17.66 13.34 8.49
C GLN A 196 19.06 12.90 8.05
N SER A 197 19.85 12.35 8.96
CA SER A 197 21.19 11.87 8.66
C SER A 197 21.25 10.42 8.18
N GLN A 198 20.14 9.70 8.20
CA GLN A 198 20.10 8.32 7.69
C GLN A 198 20.14 8.32 6.17
N PRO A 199 21.16 7.69 5.56
CA PRO A 199 21.18 7.55 4.11
C PRO A 199 20.13 6.51 3.68
N SER A 200 19.38 6.84 2.64
CA SER A 200 18.36 5.95 2.06
C SER A 200 18.56 5.78 0.54
N PRO A 201 19.75 5.33 0.09
CA PRO A 201 20.08 5.32 -1.33
C PRO A 201 19.21 4.38 -2.18
N VAL A 202 18.60 3.35 -1.59
CA VAL A 202 17.66 2.48 -2.32
C VAL A 202 16.31 3.20 -2.47
N PHE A 203 15.81 3.80 -1.41
CA PHE A 203 14.58 4.59 -1.43
C PHE A 203 14.70 5.80 -2.37
N ASP A 204 15.82 6.54 -2.34
CA ASP A 204 16.04 7.72 -3.17
C ASP A 204 15.98 7.43 -4.68
N ARG A 205 16.37 6.20 -5.08
CA ARG A 205 16.30 5.74 -6.48
C ARG A 205 15.03 4.94 -6.82
N ALA A 206 14.12 4.79 -5.86
CA ALA A 206 12.91 4.00 -6.08
C ALA A 206 12.03 4.64 -7.17
N PRO A 207 11.48 3.84 -8.09
CA PRO A 207 10.43 4.30 -8.99
C PRO A 207 9.29 4.97 -8.20
N ARG A 208 8.64 5.97 -8.81
CA ARG A 208 7.57 6.74 -8.16
C ARG A 208 6.54 5.83 -7.50
N VAL A 209 6.01 4.87 -8.25
CA VAL A 209 4.96 3.95 -7.77
C VAL A 209 5.37 3.24 -6.49
N ILE A 210 6.59 2.71 -6.41
CA ILE A 210 7.10 2.00 -5.21
C ILE A 210 7.28 2.97 -4.04
N ARG A 211 7.82 4.16 -4.30
CA ARG A 211 8.04 5.17 -3.26
C ARG A 211 6.72 5.68 -2.68
N GLU A 212 5.76 6.03 -3.52
CA GLU A 212 4.47 6.56 -3.08
C GLU A 212 3.63 5.49 -2.38
N GLU A 213 3.64 4.24 -2.87
CA GLU A 213 2.98 3.12 -2.18
C GLU A 213 3.56 2.88 -0.80
N LEU A 214 4.89 2.95 -0.65
CA LEU A 214 5.56 2.78 0.64
C LEU A 214 5.23 3.90 1.63
N THR A 215 5.11 5.15 1.17
CA THR A 215 4.88 6.31 2.06
C THR A 215 3.40 6.58 2.32
N PHE A 216 2.49 6.17 1.43
CA PHE A 216 1.05 6.41 1.55
C PHE A 216 0.46 6.04 2.92
N PRO A 217 0.76 4.87 3.51
CA PRO A 217 0.23 4.50 4.82
C PRO A 217 0.66 5.45 5.94
N TYR A 218 1.85 6.02 5.84
CA TYR A 218 2.41 6.92 6.87
C TYR A 218 1.95 8.36 6.68
N ASP A 219 1.82 8.84 5.44
CA ASP A 219 1.46 10.22 5.13
C ASP A 219 -0.07 10.39 5.13
N GLN A 220 -0.77 9.69 4.24
CA GLN A 220 -2.22 9.79 4.10
C GLN A 220 -2.94 9.06 5.24
N GLY A 221 -2.39 7.92 5.70
CA GLY A 221 -2.91 7.22 6.87
C GLY A 221 -2.84 8.07 8.14
N PHE A 222 -1.73 8.77 8.36
CA PHE A 222 -1.63 9.72 9.48
C PHE A 222 -2.66 10.85 9.37
N ALA A 223 -2.80 11.48 8.20
CA ALA A 223 -3.77 12.54 7.98
C ALA A 223 -5.21 12.08 8.26
N PHE A 224 -5.57 10.87 7.77
CA PHE A 224 -6.86 10.24 8.01
C PHE A 224 -7.10 9.99 9.51
N VAL A 225 -6.15 9.34 10.18
CA VAL A 225 -6.31 9.02 11.63
C VAL A 225 -6.29 10.27 12.48
N GLN A 226 -5.48 11.28 12.13
CA GLN A 226 -5.51 12.58 12.81
C GLN A 226 -6.88 13.25 12.67
N HIS A 227 -7.48 13.23 11.48
CA HIS A 227 -8.83 13.76 11.26
C HIS A 227 -9.87 13.07 12.17
N LEU A 228 -9.87 11.73 12.21
CA LEU A 228 -10.77 10.99 13.10
C LEU A 228 -10.52 11.31 14.57
N PHE A 229 -9.26 11.44 14.96
CA PHE A 229 -8.89 11.77 16.34
C PHE A 229 -9.35 13.19 16.74
N GLU A 230 -9.24 14.16 15.85
CA GLU A 230 -9.71 15.53 16.08
C GLU A 230 -11.24 15.60 16.20
N GLU A 231 -11.98 14.77 15.46
CA GLU A 231 -13.45 14.72 15.52
C GLU A 231 -13.99 14.00 16.76
N GLY A 232 -13.41 12.85 17.16
CA GLY A 232 -13.99 12.01 18.21
C GLY A 232 -12.99 11.29 19.11
N GLY A 233 -11.72 11.73 19.12
CA GLY A 233 -10.66 11.13 19.91
C GLY A 233 -10.39 9.67 19.57
N TRP A 234 -9.80 8.96 20.51
CA TRP A 234 -9.48 7.54 20.32
C TRP A 234 -10.70 6.65 20.08
N GLU A 235 -11.90 7.07 20.49
CA GLU A 235 -13.11 6.26 20.22
C GLU A 235 -13.45 6.25 18.73
N ALA A 236 -13.30 7.38 18.02
CA ALA A 236 -13.49 7.43 16.57
C ALA A 236 -12.44 6.59 15.84
N VAL A 237 -11.17 6.65 16.26
CA VAL A 237 -10.10 5.81 15.72
C VAL A 237 -10.39 4.32 15.97
N ASN A 238 -10.80 3.95 17.19
CA ASN A 238 -11.15 2.56 17.52
C ASN A 238 -12.37 2.06 16.74
N ALA A 239 -13.32 2.95 16.41
CA ALA A 239 -14.45 2.61 15.55
C ALA A 239 -13.99 2.25 14.13
N ALA A 240 -12.98 2.99 13.60
CA ALA A 240 -12.43 2.70 12.29
C ALA A 240 -11.71 1.33 12.21
N PHE A 241 -11.13 0.84 13.29
CA PHE A 241 -10.61 -0.54 13.33
C PHE A 241 -11.72 -1.60 13.31
N ARG A 242 -12.92 -1.28 13.81
CA ARG A 242 -14.10 -2.20 13.79
C ARG A 242 -14.86 -2.15 12.46
N ASP A 243 -14.82 -1.02 11.78
CA ASP A 243 -15.40 -0.78 10.45
C ASP A 243 -14.34 -0.14 9.55
N PRO A 244 -13.38 -0.92 9.04
CA PRO A 244 -12.20 -0.39 8.38
C PRO A 244 -12.52 0.22 7.01
N PRO A 245 -11.73 1.24 6.57
CA PRO A 245 -11.92 1.87 5.27
C PRO A 245 -11.89 0.84 4.15
N ALA A 246 -12.77 1.01 3.18
CA ALA A 246 -13.01 0.09 2.07
C ALA A 246 -12.19 0.43 0.81
N SER A 247 -11.58 1.63 0.75
CA SER A 247 -10.80 2.12 -0.40
C SER A 247 -9.75 3.15 0.03
N THR A 248 -8.72 3.34 -0.79
CA THR A 248 -7.77 4.45 -0.62
C THR A 248 -8.45 5.81 -0.75
N GLU A 249 -9.53 5.91 -1.52
CA GLU A 249 -10.36 7.09 -1.60
C GLU A 249 -10.86 7.53 -0.22
N GLN A 250 -11.36 6.59 0.60
CA GLN A 250 -11.83 6.90 1.96
C GLN A 250 -10.71 7.37 2.89
N ILE A 251 -9.48 7.00 2.62
CA ILE A 251 -8.30 7.51 3.33
C ILE A 251 -7.97 8.94 2.89
N MET A 252 -8.02 9.19 1.58
CA MET A 252 -7.71 10.51 0.99
C MET A 252 -8.82 11.52 1.26
N HIS A 253 -10.07 11.05 1.37
CA HIS A 253 -11.29 11.83 1.61
C HIS A 253 -12.04 11.32 2.85
N PRO A 254 -11.64 11.70 4.08
CA PRO A 254 -12.27 11.18 5.32
C PRO A 254 -13.78 11.41 5.43
N GLU A 255 -14.32 12.42 4.73
CA GLU A 255 -15.77 12.65 4.63
C GLU A 255 -16.50 11.51 3.91
N LYS A 256 -15.88 10.88 2.89
CA LYS A 256 -16.45 9.72 2.21
C LYS A 256 -16.47 8.48 3.11
N TYR A 257 -15.42 8.30 3.92
CA TYR A 257 -15.41 7.26 4.97
C TYR A 257 -16.58 7.47 5.96
N ARG A 258 -16.76 8.69 6.44
CA ARG A 258 -17.82 9.03 7.40
C ARG A 258 -19.23 8.83 6.82
N LEU A 259 -19.41 9.06 5.52
CA LEU A 259 -20.67 8.81 4.81
C LEU A 259 -20.88 7.34 4.46
N HIS A 260 -19.94 6.45 4.77
CA HIS A 260 -19.92 5.04 4.38
C HIS A 260 -20.10 4.86 2.87
N GLU A 261 -19.48 5.76 2.09
CA GLU A 261 -19.53 5.68 0.63
C GLU A 261 -18.73 4.45 0.15
N ALA A 262 -19.46 3.43 -0.23
CA ALA A 262 -18.84 2.18 -0.65
C ALA A 262 -18.42 2.22 -2.11
N PRO A 263 -17.26 1.66 -2.48
CA PRO A 263 -16.84 1.55 -3.88
C PRO A 263 -17.87 0.85 -4.77
N ILE A 264 -18.13 1.43 -5.95
CA ILE A 264 -18.98 0.84 -6.98
C ILE A 264 -18.32 -0.43 -7.51
N ARG A 265 -19.05 -1.54 -7.46
CA ARG A 265 -18.55 -2.81 -7.96
C ARG A 265 -18.56 -2.87 -9.47
N VAL A 266 -17.39 -2.93 -10.08
CA VAL A 266 -17.18 -3.19 -11.49
C VAL A 266 -16.74 -4.63 -11.69
N SER A 267 -17.23 -5.29 -12.75
CA SER A 267 -16.89 -6.67 -13.07
C SER A 267 -16.50 -6.81 -14.52
N LEU A 268 -15.39 -7.49 -14.79
CA LEU A 268 -14.96 -7.85 -16.13
C LEU A 268 -15.33 -9.29 -16.45
N PRO A 269 -15.75 -9.60 -17.67
CA PRO A 269 -15.94 -10.99 -18.08
C PRO A 269 -14.60 -11.68 -18.28
N PRO A 270 -14.52 -13.01 -18.15
CA PRO A 270 -13.31 -13.74 -18.49
C PRO A 270 -12.98 -13.59 -19.98
N LEU A 271 -11.73 -13.19 -20.30
CA LEU A 271 -11.30 -12.87 -21.65
C LEU A 271 -10.32 -13.89 -22.25
N THR A 272 -9.79 -14.81 -21.47
CA THR A 272 -8.74 -15.76 -21.88
C THR A 272 -9.09 -16.49 -23.19
N ASP A 273 -10.31 -17.02 -23.30
CA ASP A 273 -10.77 -17.72 -24.53
C ASP A 273 -10.85 -16.79 -25.75
N THR A 274 -11.04 -15.49 -25.53
CA THR A 274 -11.12 -14.47 -26.60
C THR A 274 -9.73 -14.12 -27.15
N LEU A 275 -8.71 -14.25 -26.31
CA LEU A 275 -7.34 -13.81 -26.62
C LEU A 275 -6.59 -14.85 -27.48
N GLY A 276 -6.89 -16.15 -27.30
CA GLY A 276 -6.25 -17.26 -28.02
C GLY A 276 -5.05 -17.83 -27.29
N SER A 277 -4.32 -18.73 -27.95
CA SER A 277 -3.20 -19.45 -27.34
C SER A 277 -2.04 -18.52 -26.98
N GLY A 278 -1.34 -18.85 -25.89
CA GLY A 278 -0.18 -18.11 -25.39
C GLY A 278 -0.51 -16.93 -24.48
N TRP A 279 -1.80 -16.55 -24.37
CA TRP A 279 -2.25 -15.53 -23.42
C TRP A 279 -2.69 -16.15 -22.10
N HIS A 280 -2.28 -15.53 -21.00
CA HIS A 280 -2.80 -15.83 -19.66
C HIS A 280 -3.03 -14.53 -18.88
N MET A 281 -3.90 -14.59 -17.90
CA MET A 281 -4.15 -13.48 -17.00
C MET A 281 -2.97 -13.38 -16.03
N ALA A 282 -2.29 -12.23 -16.02
CA ALA A 282 -1.27 -11.93 -15.04
C ALA A 282 -1.93 -11.49 -13.74
N ASP A 283 -2.89 -10.54 -13.82
CA ASP A 283 -3.54 -10.00 -12.64
C ASP A 283 -4.94 -9.48 -12.98
N GLU A 284 -5.83 -9.47 -11.98
CA GLU A 284 -7.15 -8.85 -12.01
C GLU A 284 -7.49 -8.31 -10.61
N ASN A 285 -7.59 -6.98 -10.47
CA ASN A 285 -7.83 -6.34 -9.18
C ASN A 285 -8.55 -4.99 -9.33
N VAL A 286 -8.63 -4.23 -8.24
CA VAL A 286 -9.07 -2.83 -8.17
C VAL A 286 -7.83 -1.95 -8.08
N LEU A 287 -7.76 -0.92 -8.93
CA LEU A 287 -6.66 0.04 -8.93
C LEU A 287 -6.77 1.03 -7.77
N GLY A 288 -7.98 1.56 -7.55
CA GLY A 288 -8.27 2.58 -6.54
C GLY A 288 -7.83 3.99 -6.93
N GLU A 289 -8.31 4.98 -6.19
CA GLU A 289 -8.01 6.39 -6.47
C GLU A 289 -6.51 6.68 -6.34
N PHE A 290 -5.86 6.14 -5.31
CA PHE A 290 -4.43 6.37 -5.09
C PHE A 290 -3.57 5.92 -6.27
N PHE A 291 -3.69 4.67 -6.71
CA PHE A 291 -2.89 4.19 -7.84
C PHE A 291 -3.31 4.82 -9.17
N LEU A 292 -4.58 5.22 -9.33
CA LEU A 292 -5.03 5.98 -10.49
C LEU A 292 -4.32 7.33 -10.56
N LYS A 293 -4.20 8.05 -9.44
CA LYS A 293 -3.42 9.28 -9.32
C LYS A 293 -1.95 9.03 -9.71
N VAL A 294 -1.31 8.03 -9.10
CA VAL A 294 0.11 7.68 -9.38
C VAL A 294 0.32 7.35 -10.86
N TYR A 295 -0.61 6.61 -11.46
CA TYR A 295 -0.59 6.29 -12.89
C TYR A 295 -0.62 7.57 -13.75
N LEU A 296 -1.50 8.50 -13.44
CA LEU A 296 -1.61 9.76 -14.18
C LEU A 296 -0.35 10.63 -14.02
N GLU A 297 0.28 10.63 -12.85
CA GLU A 297 1.49 11.40 -12.55
C GLU A 297 2.73 10.96 -13.34
N GLU A 298 2.71 9.81 -13.99
CA GLU A 298 3.78 9.42 -14.92
C GLU A 298 3.89 10.39 -16.11
N ARG A 299 2.83 11.12 -16.43
CA ARG A 299 2.78 12.03 -17.58
C ARG A 299 2.16 13.40 -17.28
N LEU A 300 1.40 13.53 -16.22
CA LEU A 300 0.72 14.76 -15.82
C LEU A 300 1.40 15.42 -14.62
N ALA A 301 1.10 16.68 -14.37
CA ALA A 301 1.49 17.34 -13.12
C ALA A 301 0.65 16.79 -11.96
N THR A 302 1.21 16.77 -10.75
CA THR A 302 0.57 16.21 -9.55
C THR A 302 -0.82 16.79 -9.32
N ASP A 303 -0.98 18.12 -9.37
CA ASP A 303 -2.26 18.78 -9.18
C ASP A 303 -3.33 18.44 -10.23
N GLN A 304 -2.89 18.14 -11.46
CA GLN A 304 -3.78 17.66 -12.53
C GLN A 304 -4.17 16.21 -12.33
N ALA A 305 -3.22 15.36 -11.90
CA ALA A 305 -3.47 13.96 -11.62
C ALA A 305 -4.40 13.77 -10.42
N GLU A 306 -4.21 14.55 -9.35
CA GLU A 306 -5.06 14.54 -8.16
C GLU A 306 -6.50 14.91 -8.50
N ARG A 307 -6.72 16.02 -9.20
CA ARG A 307 -8.09 16.40 -9.63
C ARG A 307 -8.74 15.35 -10.53
N ALA A 308 -7.96 14.79 -11.46
CA ALA A 308 -8.49 13.80 -12.39
C ALA A 308 -8.73 12.41 -11.78
N ALA A 309 -8.15 12.10 -10.64
CA ALA A 309 -8.41 10.87 -9.91
C ALA A 309 -9.53 11.03 -8.88
N ALA A 310 -9.74 12.25 -8.37
CA ALA A 310 -10.82 12.54 -7.44
C ALA A 310 -12.18 12.25 -8.06
N GLY A 311 -13.15 11.83 -7.25
CA GLY A 311 -14.45 11.37 -7.76
C GLY A 311 -14.42 9.95 -8.33
N TRP A 312 -13.32 9.21 -8.11
CA TRP A 312 -13.28 7.78 -8.37
C TRP A 312 -14.35 7.07 -7.52
N GLY A 313 -15.29 6.40 -8.19
CA GLY A 313 -16.34 5.66 -7.49
C GLY A 313 -16.03 4.15 -7.45
N GLY A 314 -15.19 3.64 -8.35
CA GLY A 314 -14.83 2.23 -8.41
C GLY A 314 -14.18 1.83 -9.71
N ASP A 315 -13.49 0.72 -9.73
CA ASP A 315 -12.92 0.17 -10.96
C ASP A 315 -12.75 -1.34 -10.91
N ARG A 316 -12.38 -1.88 -12.06
CA ARG A 316 -11.81 -3.20 -12.22
C ARG A 316 -10.82 -3.18 -13.36
N TYR A 317 -9.59 -3.63 -13.11
CA TYR A 317 -8.64 -3.88 -14.19
C TYR A 317 -8.35 -5.37 -14.35
N ALA A 318 -7.90 -5.75 -15.55
CA ALA A 318 -7.31 -7.04 -15.83
C ALA A 318 -6.11 -6.85 -16.76
N VAL A 319 -5.00 -7.49 -16.42
CA VAL A 319 -3.79 -7.55 -17.25
C VAL A 319 -3.61 -8.97 -17.75
N TYR A 320 -3.52 -9.09 -19.07
CA TYR A 320 -3.21 -10.34 -19.75
C TYR A 320 -1.86 -10.20 -20.42
N VAL A 321 -1.06 -11.28 -20.42
CA VAL A 321 0.27 -11.30 -21.02
C VAL A 321 0.42 -12.48 -21.96
N ASN A 322 1.16 -12.24 -23.05
CA ASN A 322 1.70 -13.27 -23.94
C ASN A 322 3.24 -13.12 -23.92
N GLU A 323 3.87 -13.80 -22.98
CA GLU A 323 5.30 -13.65 -22.78
C GLU A 323 6.11 -14.11 -23.98
N GLY A 324 5.67 -15.17 -24.67
CA GLY A 324 6.32 -15.65 -25.88
C GLY A 324 6.35 -14.65 -27.03
N ALA A 325 5.34 -13.76 -27.09
CA ALA A 325 5.27 -12.68 -28.06
C ALA A 325 5.77 -11.33 -27.49
N GLY A 326 6.09 -11.24 -26.20
CA GLY A 326 6.45 -10.00 -25.55
C GLY A 326 5.32 -8.97 -25.49
N GLN A 327 4.06 -9.42 -25.47
CA GLN A 327 2.86 -8.59 -25.57
C GLN A 327 2.08 -8.58 -24.25
N ASP A 328 1.35 -7.49 -24.02
CA ASP A 328 0.38 -7.31 -22.94
C ASP A 328 -0.93 -6.71 -23.46
N LEU A 329 -1.99 -6.95 -22.70
CA LEU A 329 -3.30 -6.34 -22.84
C LEU A 329 -3.72 -5.84 -21.48
N LEU A 330 -3.96 -4.53 -21.37
CA LEU A 330 -4.60 -3.90 -20.22
C LEU A 330 -6.07 -3.62 -20.55
N VAL A 331 -6.94 -4.03 -19.66
CA VAL A 331 -8.37 -3.67 -19.60
C VAL A 331 -8.58 -2.96 -18.28
N LEU A 332 -9.07 -1.73 -18.30
CA LEU A 332 -9.45 -0.97 -17.10
C LEU A 332 -10.83 -0.36 -17.32
N TRP A 333 -11.78 -0.73 -16.49
CA TRP A 333 -13.12 -0.16 -16.47
C TRP A 333 -13.30 0.63 -15.18
N LEU A 334 -13.46 1.94 -15.30
CA LEU A 334 -13.69 2.90 -14.23
C LEU A 334 -15.17 3.27 -14.15
N ALA A 335 -15.67 3.38 -12.94
CA ALA A 335 -16.95 3.99 -12.61
C ALA A 335 -16.68 5.22 -11.73
N TRP A 336 -17.32 6.32 -12.03
CA TRP A 336 -17.14 7.62 -11.35
C TRP A 336 -18.38 7.94 -10.53
N ASP A 337 -18.26 8.82 -9.55
CA ASP A 337 -19.39 9.28 -8.73
C ASP A 337 -20.47 9.94 -9.58
N ASN A 338 -20.06 10.64 -10.64
CA ASN A 338 -20.95 11.29 -11.58
C ASN A 338 -20.30 11.48 -12.96
N ALA A 339 -21.07 11.98 -13.94
CA ALA A 339 -20.61 12.17 -15.30
C ALA A 339 -19.62 13.35 -15.46
N ASP A 340 -19.64 14.33 -14.58
CA ASP A 340 -18.73 15.48 -14.63
C ASP A 340 -17.32 15.04 -14.22
N GLU A 341 -17.18 14.21 -13.18
CA GLU A 341 -15.91 13.62 -12.76
C GLU A 341 -15.34 12.69 -13.86
N ALA A 342 -16.19 11.87 -14.47
CA ALA A 342 -15.78 11.06 -15.62
C ALA A 342 -15.24 11.92 -16.78
N ALA A 343 -15.88 13.07 -17.06
CA ALA A 343 -15.46 13.98 -18.12
C ALA A 343 -14.10 14.66 -17.79
N GLU A 344 -13.87 15.05 -16.53
CA GLU A 344 -12.60 15.60 -16.06
C GLU A 344 -11.46 14.57 -16.21
N PHE A 345 -11.70 13.34 -15.80
CA PHE A 345 -10.74 12.25 -16.02
C PHE A 345 -10.46 12.04 -17.53
N VAL A 346 -11.47 11.97 -18.36
CA VAL A 346 -11.33 11.78 -19.82
C VAL A 346 -10.47 12.87 -20.42
N GLU A 347 -10.67 14.14 -20.06
CA GLU A 347 -9.85 15.26 -20.51
C GLU A 347 -8.39 15.09 -20.10
N ALA A 348 -8.15 14.81 -18.83
CA ALA A 348 -6.80 14.56 -18.28
C ALA A 348 -6.14 13.34 -18.93
N TYR A 349 -6.89 12.24 -19.11
CA TYR A 349 -6.35 11.03 -19.71
C TYR A 349 -6.03 11.21 -21.21
N ARG A 350 -6.77 12.02 -21.93
CA ARG A 350 -6.44 12.42 -23.31
C ARG A 350 -5.10 13.16 -23.37
N ALA A 351 -4.84 14.07 -22.40
CA ALA A 351 -3.55 14.75 -22.29
C ALA A 351 -2.42 13.76 -21.92
N TYR A 352 -2.69 12.82 -21.02
CA TYR A 352 -1.79 11.71 -20.70
C TYR A 352 -1.42 10.91 -21.96
N ALA A 353 -2.43 10.46 -22.71
CA ALA A 353 -2.27 9.66 -23.92
C ALA A 353 -1.52 10.44 -25.02
N ALA A 354 -1.80 11.72 -25.20
CA ALA A 354 -1.09 12.55 -26.15
C ALA A 354 0.41 12.66 -25.82
N LYS A 355 0.77 12.78 -24.55
CA LYS A 355 2.17 12.76 -24.09
C LYS A 355 2.82 11.39 -24.27
N ARG A 356 2.08 10.31 -24.00
CA ARG A 356 2.57 8.93 -24.16
C ARG A 356 2.87 8.58 -25.62
N TYR A 357 1.99 8.94 -26.54
CA TYR A 357 2.11 8.62 -27.97
C TYR A 357 2.85 9.71 -28.76
N GLY A 358 3.04 10.91 -28.21
CA GLY A 358 3.66 12.05 -28.90
C GLY A 358 2.73 12.74 -29.90
N HIS A 359 1.46 12.37 -29.94
CA HIS A 359 0.45 12.94 -30.84
C HIS A 359 -0.97 12.79 -30.27
N GLY A 360 -1.91 13.56 -30.80
CA GLY A 360 -3.35 13.41 -30.51
C GLY A 360 -3.92 12.08 -31.00
N PRO A 361 -5.20 11.82 -30.75
CA PRO A 361 -5.84 10.57 -31.18
C PRO A 361 -5.80 10.42 -32.72
N ALA A 362 -5.47 9.20 -33.16
CA ALA A 362 -5.48 8.84 -34.60
C ALA A 362 -6.93 8.74 -35.16
N ARG A 363 -7.89 8.41 -34.31
CA ARG A 363 -9.31 8.38 -34.59
C ARG A 363 -10.10 8.87 -33.39
N GLU A 364 -11.17 9.60 -33.67
CA GLU A 364 -12.06 10.16 -32.67
C GLU A 364 -13.52 10.09 -33.14
N ALA A 365 -14.42 9.74 -32.22
CA ALA A 365 -15.86 9.76 -32.38
C ALA A 365 -16.53 10.16 -31.06
N PRO A 366 -17.79 10.54 -31.03
CA PRO A 366 -18.49 10.80 -29.78
C PRO A 366 -18.35 9.63 -28.81
N GLY A 367 -17.86 9.89 -27.58
CA GLY A 367 -17.63 8.87 -26.55
C GLY A 367 -16.45 7.94 -26.80
N GLN A 368 -15.56 8.24 -27.77
CA GLN A 368 -14.44 7.35 -28.08
C GLN A 368 -13.25 8.09 -28.69
N ALA A 369 -12.03 7.69 -28.27
CA ALA A 369 -10.77 8.12 -28.88
C ALA A 369 -9.79 6.93 -28.99
N THR A 370 -8.96 6.91 -30.04
CA THR A 370 -7.98 5.82 -30.26
C THR A 370 -6.62 6.42 -30.64
N TRP A 371 -5.58 5.98 -29.97
CA TRP A 371 -4.17 6.25 -30.30
C TRP A 371 -3.51 5.01 -30.86
N VAL A 372 -2.61 5.18 -31.80
CA VAL A 372 -1.89 4.11 -32.48
C VAL A 372 -0.40 4.45 -32.48
N GLY A 373 0.42 3.57 -31.91
CA GLY A 373 1.86 3.66 -31.84
C GLY A 373 2.48 2.27 -31.90
N THR A 374 3.38 1.95 -31.00
CA THR A 374 3.92 0.60 -30.82
C THR A 374 2.86 -0.38 -30.29
N ASP A 375 1.86 0.14 -29.62
CA ASP A 375 0.64 -0.51 -29.19
C ASP A 375 -0.56 0.37 -29.59
N VAL A 376 -1.75 -0.09 -29.29
CA VAL A 376 -3.01 0.63 -29.53
C VAL A 376 -3.69 0.88 -28.20
N LEU A 377 -4.09 2.13 -27.97
CA LEU A 377 -4.94 2.55 -26.86
C LEU A 377 -6.31 2.95 -27.40
N ARG A 378 -7.35 2.38 -26.83
CA ARG A 378 -8.74 2.77 -27.06
C ARG A 378 -9.35 3.22 -25.74
N LEU A 379 -9.85 4.45 -25.71
CA LEU A 379 -10.59 5.07 -24.63
C LEU A 379 -12.04 5.21 -25.05
N GLU A 380 -12.97 4.68 -24.27
CA GLU A 380 -14.41 4.86 -24.44
C GLU A 380 -15.00 5.44 -23.15
N TRP A 381 -15.98 6.33 -23.28
CA TRP A 381 -16.67 6.90 -22.11
C TRP A 381 -18.14 7.12 -22.42
N GLN A 382 -18.97 6.90 -21.42
CA GLN A 382 -20.40 7.18 -21.45
C GLN A 382 -20.90 7.40 -20.02
N ASP A 383 -21.61 8.52 -19.83
CA ASP A 383 -22.09 8.92 -18.50
C ASP A 383 -20.93 8.90 -17.46
N ALA A 384 -21.13 8.22 -16.35
CA ALA A 384 -20.13 8.06 -15.30
C ALA A 384 -19.17 6.87 -15.50
N HIS A 385 -19.06 6.31 -16.70
CA HIS A 385 -18.22 5.15 -16.98
C HIS A 385 -17.15 5.45 -18.02
N VAL A 386 -15.93 4.93 -17.77
CA VAL A 386 -14.79 5.01 -18.70
C VAL A 386 -14.17 3.63 -18.87
N LEU A 387 -13.96 3.21 -20.11
CA LEU A 387 -13.27 1.97 -20.46
C LEU A 387 -11.99 2.27 -21.22
N LEU A 388 -10.89 1.76 -20.70
CA LEU A 388 -9.57 1.85 -21.30
C LEU A 388 -9.12 0.45 -21.72
N LEU A 389 -8.80 0.31 -23.00
CA LEU A 389 -8.22 -0.91 -23.57
C LEU A 389 -6.89 -0.57 -24.21
N ARG A 390 -5.82 -1.21 -23.80
CA ARG A 390 -4.51 -1.07 -24.42
C ARG A 390 -3.90 -2.43 -24.74
N GLY A 391 -3.45 -2.60 -25.96
CA GLY A 391 -2.89 -3.86 -26.40
C GLY A 391 -2.18 -3.79 -27.75
N PRO A 392 -1.66 -4.91 -28.27
CA PRO A 392 -0.73 -4.91 -29.39
C PRO A 392 -1.33 -4.47 -30.73
N ASN A 393 -2.64 -4.60 -30.93
CA ASN A 393 -3.30 -4.20 -32.18
C ASN A 393 -4.81 -4.04 -32.03
N GLU A 394 -5.42 -3.32 -32.98
CA GLU A 394 -6.85 -3.03 -32.99
C GLU A 394 -7.75 -4.26 -33.11
N ALA A 395 -7.35 -5.25 -33.87
CA ALA A 395 -8.15 -6.46 -34.09
C ALA A 395 -8.36 -7.20 -32.76
N LEU A 396 -7.32 -7.25 -31.90
CA LEU A 396 -7.42 -7.81 -30.55
C LEU A 396 -8.36 -6.95 -29.69
N LEU A 397 -8.17 -5.62 -29.68
CA LEU A 397 -9.01 -4.72 -28.89
C LEU A 397 -10.48 -4.78 -29.30
N GLN A 398 -10.79 -4.93 -30.59
CA GLN A 398 -12.17 -5.10 -31.07
C GLN A 398 -12.80 -6.40 -30.56
N ARG A 399 -12.07 -7.52 -30.58
CA ARG A 399 -12.56 -8.80 -30.04
C ARG A 399 -12.82 -8.71 -28.55
N VAL A 400 -11.89 -8.11 -27.80
CA VAL A 400 -12.01 -7.89 -26.35
C VAL A 400 -13.21 -6.98 -26.05
N ARG A 401 -13.30 -5.83 -26.74
CA ARG A 401 -14.40 -4.88 -26.55
C ARG A 401 -15.79 -5.50 -26.77
N ALA A 402 -15.91 -6.40 -27.75
CA ALA A 402 -17.17 -7.09 -28.03
C ALA A 402 -17.66 -8.00 -26.90
N ARG A 403 -16.78 -8.35 -25.94
CA ARG A 403 -17.10 -9.20 -24.77
C ARG A 403 -17.46 -8.39 -23.54
N ILE A 404 -17.05 -7.13 -23.48
CA ILE A 404 -17.26 -6.28 -22.28
C ILE A 404 -18.64 -5.61 -22.38
N PRO A 405 -19.52 -5.80 -21.37
CA PRO A 405 -20.87 -5.22 -21.36
C PRO A 405 -20.85 -3.73 -20.95
N PHE A 406 -19.95 -2.95 -21.54
CA PHE A 406 -19.83 -1.51 -21.28
C PHE A 406 -21.06 -0.78 -21.85
N PRO A 407 -21.66 0.21 -21.16
CA PRO A 407 -22.77 1.00 -21.62
C PRO A 407 -22.54 1.56 -23.04
N ARG A 408 -23.65 1.75 -23.81
CA ARG A 408 -23.60 2.26 -25.19
C ARG A 408 -24.42 3.54 -25.29
#